data_9b2a5d9205eca4e4cacd16cfab3e97b5
#
_entry.id   9b2a5d9205eca4e4cacd16cfab3e97b5
#
_cell.length_a   1.000
_cell.length_b   1.000
_cell.length_c   1.000
_cell.angle_alpha   90.00
_cell.angle_beta   90.00
_cell.angle_gamma   90.00
#
_symmetry.space_group_name_H-M   'P 1'
#
loop_
_entity.id
_entity.type
_entity.pdbx_description
1 polymer ?
#
loop_
_entity_poly.entity_id
_entity_poly.type
_entity_poly.pdbx_seq_one_letter_code
_entity_poly.pdbx_strand_id
1 'polypeptide(L)'
;EGAAPAEPDIVWAVPIAWKEPSFLHGVLDSPDIPLNVSRSYLQSDSNVKKISTYITKKVSDRLQSIFKNDRKQFEEKWNDLKIFINYGMLTQEDFYDRAKDFALLSDTDDKYYTFEEYKTLIKDSQTDKDGNLIYLYANNKDEQYSYIEAAKNKGYNVLLMGGQLDVAMVSMLEQKFEKVRFTRVDSDVVDNLIVKEDKAKDVLEADKQEVLSVIFKSQLPQIEKTEFNVMAQALGENASPVMITQSEYMRRMKEMANIQAGMSFYGEMPDMFNLVLNADHKLVKEILADEDKECPAAVAPIQKEMDDVNTRRNELKKKQEGKKDEDIPTAEKNEVNDLDKKWEDLKNRKNGLFADYAAQNKV
;
A
#
# COMPACT_ATOMS: atom_id res chain seq x y z
N GLU A 1 21.34 -26.09 50.97
CA GLU A 1 21.63 -26.58 49.62
C GLU A 1 20.30 -26.97 48.98
N GLY A 2 19.71 -26.03 48.22
CA GLY A 2 18.44 -26.24 47.52
C GLY A 2 18.70 -26.98 46.22
N ALA A 3 18.09 -28.14 46.06
CA ALA A 3 18.07 -28.87 44.81
C ALA A 3 17.46 -27.98 43.71
N ALA A 4 18.11 -27.93 42.55
CA ALA A 4 17.54 -27.26 41.37
C ALA A 4 16.17 -27.89 41.06
N PRO A 5 15.15 -27.12 40.70
CA PRO A 5 13.85 -27.67 40.34
C PRO A 5 14.03 -28.66 39.20
N ALA A 6 13.49 -29.87 39.37
CA ALA A 6 13.50 -30.89 38.31
C ALA A 6 12.91 -30.32 37.03
N GLU A 7 13.60 -30.57 35.92
CA GLU A 7 13.03 -30.17 34.60
C GLU A 7 11.70 -30.92 34.41
N PRO A 8 10.62 -30.22 33.98
CA PRO A 8 9.34 -30.87 33.74
C PRO A 8 9.49 -31.93 32.65
N ASP A 9 9.01 -33.14 32.90
CA ASP A 9 8.93 -34.20 31.89
C ASP A 9 7.90 -33.81 30.84
N ILE A 10 8.37 -33.30 29.72
CA ILE A 10 7.51 -32.89 28.60
C ILE A 10 7.48 -34.04 27.60
N VAL A 11 6.38 -34.76 27.53
CA VAL A 11 6.13 -35.78 26.52
C VAL A 11 5.44 -35.10 25.33
N TRP A 12 6.16 -35.01 24.21
CA TRP A 12 5.64 -34.44 22.97
C TRP A 12 4.89 -35.49 22.16
N ALA A 13 3.57 -35.28 21.98
CA ALA A 13 2.83 -35.94 20.93
C ALA A 13 2.27 -34.81 20.03
N VAL A 14 2.82 -34.69 18.83
CA VAL A 14 2.30 -33.76 17.81
C VAL A 14 1.57 -34.58 16.75
N PRO A 15 0.24 -34.70 16.78
CA PRO A 15 -0.48 -35.08 15.59
C PRO A 15 -0.74 -33.85 14.77
N ILE A 16 -0.04 -33.70 13.66
CA ILE A 16 -0.36 -32.70 12.63
C ILE A 16 -1.54 -33.23 11.84
N ALA A 17 -2.74 -32.87 12.25
CA ALA A 17 -3.95 -33.07 11.46
C ALA A 17 -4.50 -31.72 11.02
N TRP A 18 -4.28 -31.39 9.76
CA TRP A 18 -4.74 -30.14 9.13
C TRP A 18 -6.18 -30.28 8.71
N LYS A 19 -7.10 -29.54 9.35
CA LYS A 19 -8.35 -29.15 8.71
C LYS A 19 -8.92 -27.80 9.18
N GLU A 20 -8.31 -27.13 10.14
CA GLU A 20 -8.66 -25.74 10.52
C GLU A 20 -7.45 -25.08 11.18
N PRO A 21 -7.35 -23.72 11.26
CA PRO A 21 -6.21 -23.05 11.89
C PRO A 21 -6.26 -23.26 13.40
N SER A 22 -5.94 -24.44 13.81
CA SER A 22 -5.81 -24.80 15.22
C SER A 22 -4.34 -24.86 15.57
N PHE A 23 -4.00 -24.07 16.58
CA PHE A 23 -2.69 -24.00 17.22
C PHE A 23 -2.12 -25.38 17.55
N LEU A 24 -0.80 -25.45 17.71
CA LEU A 24 -0.12 -26.64 18.21
C LEU A 24 -0.85 -27.21 19.43
N HIS A 25 -1.42 -28.38 19.30
CA HIS A 25 -2.01 -29.09 20.42
C HIS A 25 -0.95 -29.98 21.06
N GLY A 26 -0.75 -29.83 22.35
CA GLY A 26 0.11 -30.66 23.16
C GLY A 26 -0.54 -30.99 24.48
N VAL A 27 -0.07 -32.05 25.12
CA VAL A 27 -0.42 -32.35 26.50
C VAL A 27 0.77 -31.97 27.39
N LEU A 28 0.48 -31.15 28.41
CA LEU A 28 1.45 -30.74 29.40
C LEU A 28 1.06 -31.44 30.70
N ASP A 29 1.97 -32.23 31.25
CA ASP A 29 1.82 -32.77 32.61
C ASP A 29 2.85 -32.06 33.53
N SER A 30 2.37 -31.46 34.58
CA SER A 30 3.20 -30.78 35.56
C SER A 30 2.55 -30.84 36.94
N PRO A 31 3.29 -31.36 37.97
CA PRO A 31 2.79 -31.38 39.34
C PRO A 31 2.62 -29.97 39.94
N ASP A 32 3.25 -28.96 39.35
CA ASP A 32 3.28 -27.60 39.88
C ASP A 32 2.14 -26.73 39.33
N ILE A 33 1.30 -27.25 38.41
CA ILE A 33 0.13 -26.54 37.91
C ILE A 33 -1.07 -26.96 38.76
N PRO A 34 -1.66 -26.02 39.56
CA PRO A 34 -2.86 -26.35 40.28
C PRO A 34 -4.01 -26.62 39.28
N LEU A 35 -4.64 -27.79 39.43
CA LEU A 35 -5.83 -28.14 38.66
C LEU A 35 -6.96 -27.21 39.01
N ASN A 36 -7.26 -26.27 38.15
CA ASN A 36 -8.38 -25.35 38.29
C ASN A 36 -9.62 -25.93 37.62
N VAL A 37 -10.71 -26.03 38.34
CA VAL A 37 -11.99 -26.56 37.88
C VAL A 37 -12.60 -25.72 36.75
N SER A 38 -12.16 -24.49 36.61
CA SER A 38 -12.58 -23.55 35.56
C SER A 38 -11.49 -23.44 34.49
N ARG A 39 -11.71 -24.02 33.33
CA ARG A 39 -10.79 -24.03 32.15
C ARG A 39 -10.33 -22.66 31.64
N SER A 40 -10.86 -21.55 32.19
CA SER A 40 -10.69 -20.20 31.67
C SER A 40 -9.60 -19.36 32.39
N TYR A 41 -8.93 -19.85 33.41
CA TYR A 41 -8.04 -19.02 34.26
C TYR A 41 -6.57 -19.44 34.33
N LEU A 42 -6.10 -20.27 33.44
CA LEU A 42 -4.69 -20.68 33.43
C LEU A 42 -3.70 -19.58 33.00
N GLN A 43 -4.16 -18.50 32.39
CA GLN A 43 -3.29 -17.45 31.82
C GLN A 43 -2.67 -16.51 32.86
N SER A 44 -3.18 -16.44 34.08
CA SER A 44 -2.68 -15.52 35.12
C SER A 44 -1.73 -16.13 36.14
N ASP A 45 -1.53 -17.44 36.11
CA ASP A 45 -0.62 -18.12 37.04
C ASP A 45 0.85 -17.92 36.63
N SER A 46 1.70 -17.55 37.61
CA SER A 46 3.14 -17.36 37.39
C SER A 46 3.85 -18.64 36.91
N ASN A 47 3.37 -19.80 37.27
CA ASN A 47 3.93 -21.09 36.86
C ASN A 47 3.57 -21.39 35.39
N VAL A 48 2.34 -21.12 34.98
CA VAL A 48 1.93 -21.23 33.57
C VAL A 48 2.75 -20.29 32.68
N LYS A 49 3.03 -19.07 33.14
CA LYS A 49 3.88 -18.13 32.41
C LYS A 49 5.32 -18.65 32.28
N LYS A 50 5.92 -19.21 33.35
CA LYS A 50 7.24 -19.81 33.30
C LYS A 50 7.31 -20.99 32.33
N ILE A 51 6.31 -21.87 32.35
CA ILE A 51 6.22 -23.02 31.45
C ILE A 51 6.06 -22.56 30.00
N SER A 52 5.19 -21.62 29.73
CA SER A 52 5.02 -21.02 28.39
C SER A 52 6.33 -20.44 27.87
N THR A 53 7.05 -19.67 28.69
CA THR A 53 8.37 -19.12 28.32
C THR A 53 9.40 -20.23 28.03
N TYR A 54 9.40 -21.28 28.83
CA TYR A 54 10.30 -22.42 28.61
C TYR A 54 10.00 -23.16 27.31
N ILE A 55 8.70 -23.44 27.04
CA ILE A 55 8.26 -24.07 25.77
C ILE A 55 8.65 -23.21 24.60
N THR A 56 8.34 -21.92 24.63
CA THR A 56 8.69 -20.93 23.59
C THR A 56 10.18 -20.97 23.30
N LYS A 57 11.01 -21.00 24.34
CA LYS A 57 12.47 -21.13 24.19
C LYS A 57 12.84 -22.42 23.47
N LYS A 58 12.34 -23.56 23.94
CA LYS A 58 12.71 -24.89 23.37
C LYS A 58 12.24 -25.02 21.91
N VAL A 59 11.05 -24.53 21.59
CA VAL A 59 10.55 -24.50 20.20
C VAL A 59 11.45 -23.62 19.33
N SER A 60 11.77 -22.40 19.76
CA SER A 60 12.66 -21.50 19.02
C SER A 60 14.05 -22.12 18.82
N ASP A 61 14.66 -22.71 19.87
CA ASP A 61 15.96 -23.34 19.80
C ASP A 61 15.94 -24.53 18.80
N ARG A 62 14.82 -25.27 18.76
CA ARG A 62 14.66 -26.38 17.80
C ARG A 62 14.50 -25.90 16.37
N LEU A 63 13.69 -24.88 16.13
CA LEU A 63 13.52 -24.27 14.80
C LEU A 63 14.85 -23.70 14.30
N GLN A 64 15.56 -22.97 15.14
CA GLN A 64 16.88 -22.44 14.81
C GLN A 64 17.90 -23.57 14.50
N SER A 65 17.85 -24.68 15.25
CA SER A 65 18.69 -25.83 14.98
C SER A 65 18.40 -26.47 13.63
N ILE A 66 17.12 -26.62 13.25
CA ILE A 66 16.74 -27.14 11.94
C ILE A 66 17.22 -26.17 10.84
N PHE A 67 16.96 -24.88 11.00
CA PHE A 67 17.43 -23.86 10.07
C PHE A 67 18.94 -23.90 9.83
N LYS A 68 19.75 -24.05 10.91
CA LYS A 68 21.21 -24.09 10.80
C LYS A 68 21.76 -25.38 10.20
N ASN A 69 21.12 -26.51 10.50
CA ASN A 69 21.64 -27.83 10.11
C ASN A 69 21.09 -28.30 8.74
N ASP A 70 19.89 -27.92 8.40
CA ASP A 70 19.22 -28.28 7.15
C ASP A 70 18.29 -27.13 6.69
N ARG A 71 18.92 -26.10 6.17
CA ARG A 71 18.20 -24.91 5.67
C ARG A 71 17.19 -25.27 4.59
N LYS A 72 17.53 -26.19 3.69
CA LYS A 72 16.64 -26.58 2.61
C LYS A 72 15.35 -27.21 3.14
N GLN A 73 15.45 -28.12 4.10
CA GLN A 73 14.28 -28.70 4.74
C GLN A 73 13.44 -27.64 5.46
N PHE A 74 14.08 -26.64 6.07
CA PHE A 74 13.39 -25.54 6.73
C PHE A 74 12.62 -24.67 5.72
N GLU A 75 13.22 -24.33 4.58
CA GLU A 75 12.58 -23.59 3.50
C GLU A 75 11.40 -24.36 2.89
N GLU A 76 11.53 -25.65 2.66
CA GLU A 76 10.42 -26.52 2.18
C GLU A 76 9.23 -26.53 3.13
N LYS A 77 9.46 -26.34 4.44
CA LYS A 77 8.42 -26.30 5.47
C LYS A 77 7.98 -24.88 5.84
N TRP A 78 8.61 -23.86 5.26
CA TRP A 78 8.38 -22.47 5.66
C TRP A 78 6.91 -22.04 5.52
N ASN A 79 6.25 -22.39 4.44
CA ASN A 79 4.85 -22.04 4.22
C ASN A 79 3.91 -22.62 5.29
N ASP A 80 4.23 -23.78 5.84
CA ASP A 80 3.48 -24.40 6.92
C ASP A 80 3.79 -23.76 8.28
N LEU A 81 5.01 -23.25 8.46
CA LEU A 81 5.50 -22.68 9.72
C LEU A 81 5.26 -21.17 9.81
N LYS A 82 5.24 -20.46 8.67
CA LYS A 82 5.22 -19.01 8.58
C LYS A 82 4.16 -18.36 9.48
N ILE A 83 2.93 -18.88 9.44
CA ILE A 83 1.81 -18.26 10.18
C ILE A 83 2.05 -18.32 11.70
N PHE A 84 2.60 -19.42 12.22
CA PHE A 84 2.87 -19.58 13.65
C PHE A 84 4.06 -18.73 14.09
N ILE A 85 5.11 -18.69 13.29
CA ILE A 85 6.30 -17.89 13.57
C ILE A 85 5.95 -16.41 13.54
N ASN A 86 5.24 -15.95 12.52
CA ASN A 86 4.79 -14.56 12.40
C ASN A 86 3.86 -14.16 13.54
N TYR A 87 2.90 -15.02 13.91
CA TYR A 87 2.03 -14.76 15.05
C TYR A 87 2.82 -14.64 16.37
N GLY A 88 3.78 -15.55 16.59
CA GLY A 88 4.66 -15.48 17.75
C GLY A 88 5.48 -14.19 17.80
N MET A 89 6.03 -13.78 16.66
CA MET A 89 6.81 -12.53 16.55
C MET A 89 5.96 -11.28 16.79
N LEU A 90 4.70 -11.29 16.35
CA LEU A 90 3.76 -10.18 16.56
C LEU A 90 3.28 -10.06 18.00
N THR A 91 3.21 -11.17 18.73
CA THR A 91 2.55 -11.20 20.06
C THR A 91 3.53 -11.29 21.23
N GLN A 92 4.78 -11.70 20.98
CA GLN A 92 5.78 -11.93 22.03
C GLN A 92 7.15 -11.40 21.62
N GLU A 93 7.62 -10.37 22.30
CA GLU A 93 8.93 -9.74 22.05
C GLU A 93 10.09 -10.73 22.21
N ASP A 94 10.07 -11.52 23.28
CA ASP A 94 11.11 -12.56 23.54
C ASP A 94 11.17 -13.60 22.40
N PHE A 95 10.04 -13.90 21.77
CA PHE A 95 10.00 -14.79 20.61
C PHE A 95 10.54 -14.11 19.36
N TYR A 96 10.19 -12.84 19.13
CA TYR A 96 10.76 -12.05 18.05
C TYR A 96 12.28 -12.06 18.08
N ASP A 97 12.86 -11.76 19.25
CA ASP A 97 14.32 -11.73 19.42
C ASP A 97 15.02 -13.05 19.11
N ARG A 98 14.32 -14.17 19.29
CA ARG A 98 14.82 -15.50 18.95
C ARG A 98 14.58 -15.87 17.49
N ALA A 99 13.43 -15.48 16.95
CA ALA A 99 12.98 -15.89 15.61
C ALA A 99 13.57 -15.05 14.49
N LYS A 100 13.96 -13.79 14.74
CA LYS A 100 14.49 -12.87 13.72
C LYS A 100 15.68 -13.40 12.91
N ASP A 101 16.47 -14.33 13.51
CA ASP A 101 17.65 -14.89 12.86
C ASP A 101 17.34 -16.07 11.93
N PHE A 102 16.14 -16.66 12.02
CA PHE A 102 15.70 -17.77 11.17
C PHE A 102 14.35 -17.57 10.49
N ALA A 103 13.62 -16.53 10.84
CA ALA A 103 12.41 -16.16 10.12
C ALA A 103 12.75 -15.75 8.68
N LEU A 104 11.92 -16.21 7.74
CA LEU A 104 12.20 -16.02 6.32
C LEU A 104 11.20 -15.07 5.67
N LEU A 105 11.70 -14.30 4.72
CA LEU A 105 10.94 -13.60 3.68
C LEU A 105 11.01 -14.45 2.41
N SER A 106 9.93 -14.53 1.66
CA SER A 106 9.91 -15.16 0.34
C SER A 106 9.70 -14.11 -0.74
N ASP A 107 10.41 -14.23 -1.86
CA ASP A 107 10.21 -13.39 -3.02
C ASP A 107 9.24 -14.00 -4.05
N THR A 108 8.95 -13.27 -5.10
CA THR A 108 8.06 -13.71 -6.19
C THR A 108 8.68 -14.80 -7.09
N ASP A 109 9.96 -15.14 -6.90
CA ASP A 109 10.65 -16.24 -7.56
C ASP A 109 10.80 -17.46 -6.65
N ASP A 110 10.04 -17.52 -5.54
CA ASP A 110 10.01 -18.60 -4.56
C ASP A 110 11.36 -18.85 -3.88
N LYS A 111 12.20 -17.79 -3.76
CA LYS A 111 13.44 -17.82 -3.00
C LYS A 111 13.21 -17.30 -1.59
N TYR A 112 13.97 -17.85 -0.65
CA TYR A 112 13.84 -17.54 0.77
C TYR A 112 15.09 -16.84 1.30
N TYR A 113 14.87 -15.84 2.14
CA TYR A 113 15.92 -15.01 2.73
C TYR A 113 15.62 -14.73 4.20
N THR A 114 16.65 -14.75 5.04
CA THR A 114 16.54 -14.11 6.35
C THR A 114 16.44 -12.59 6.18
N PHE A 115 16.05 -11.87 7.22
CA PHE A 115 15.95 -10.40 7.16
C PHE A 115 17.27 -9.74 6.76
N GLU A 116 18.41 -10.22 7.28
CA GLU A 116 19.73 -9.67 6.95
C GLU A 116 20.19 -10.04 5.53
N GLU A 117 19.90 -11.26 5.07
CA GLU A 117 20.20 -11.67 3.70
C GLU A 117 19.42 -10.82 2.70
N TYR A 118 18.12 -10.60 2.96
CA TYR A 118 17.29 -9.78 2.08
C TYR A 118 17.73 -8.32 2.07
N LYS A 119 18.02 -7.74 3.24
CA LYS A 119 18.58 -6.41 3.37
C LYS A 119 19.85 -6.23 2.56
N THR A 120 20.75 -7.22 2.63
CA THR A 120 22.01 -7.21 1.87
C THR A 120 21.76 -7.31 0.37
N LEU A 121 20.83 -8.16 -0.05
CA LEU A 121 20.47 -8.37 -1.46
C LEU A 121 20.00 -7.08 -2.14
N ILE A 122 19.13 -6.32 -1.47
CA ILE A 122 18.45 -5.19 -2.09
C ILE A 122 19.12 -3.83 -1.84
N LYS A 123 20.14 -3.78 -0.96
CA LYS A 123 20.75 -2.53 -0.48
C LYS A 123 21.15 -1.57 -1.59
N ASP A 124 21.83 -2.06 -2.62
CA ASP A 124 22.36 -1.22 -3.68
C ASP A 124 21.28 -0.81 -4.70
N SER A 125 20.32 -1.70 -4.94
CA SER A 125 19.28 -1.48 -5.94
C SER A 125 18.07 -0.72 -5.39
N GLN A 126 17.72 -0.91 -4.12
CA GLN A 126 16.45 -0.46 -3.54
C GLN A 126 16.59 0.55 -2.40
N THR A 127 17.72 1.28 -2.32
CA THR A 127 17.87 2.42 -1.43
C THR A 127 17.43 3.70 -2.15
N ASP A 128 16.54 4.49 -1.51
CA ASP A 128 16.08 5.77 -2.02
C ASP A 128 17.10 6.89 -1.77
N LYS A 129 16.83 8.10 -2.31
CA LYS A 129 17.67 9.29 -2.14
C LYS A 129 17.85 9.73 -0.67
N ASP A 130 16.91 9.39 0.21
CA ASP A 130 16.92 9.77 1.63
C ASP A 130 17.60 8.69 2.49
N GLY A 131 18.09 7.63 1.84
CA GLY A 131 18.77 6.50 2.48
C GLY A 131 17.83 5.51 3.13
N ASN A 132 16.54 5.51 2.78
CA ASN A 132 15.62 4.47 3.19
C ASN A 132 15.74 3.27 2.27
N LEU A 133 15.73 2.09 2.84
CA LEU A 133 15.72 0.83 2.10
C LEU A 133 14.27 0.42 1.82
N ILE A 134 13.92 0.30 0.56
CA ILE A 134 12.54 0.04 0.13
C ILE A 134 12.35 -1.45 -0.14
N TYR A 135 11.55 -2.10 0.69
CA TYR A 135 11.13 -3.48 0.52
C TYR A 135 9.89 -3.50 -0.37
N LEU A 136 10.07 -3.77 -1.65
CA LEU A 136 8.95 -3.93 -2.57
C LEU A 136 8.26 -5.27 -2.31
N TYR A 137 6.92 -5.27 -2.33
CA TYR A 137 6.16 -6.49 -2.15
C TYR A 137 4.91 -6.54 -3.03
N ALA A 138 4.46 -7.76 -3.30
CA ALA A 138 3.18 -8.08 -3.89
C ALA A 138 2.38 -8.96 -2.93
N ASN A 139 1.06 -8.85 -2.92
CA ASN A 139 0.19 -9.73 -2.15
C ASN A 139 -0.46 -10.82 -3.03
N ASN A 140 -0.55 -10.59 -4.34
CA ASN A 140 -1.04 -11.56 -5.31
C ASN A 140 -0.16 -11.52 -6.56
N LYS A 141 0.51 -12.63 -6.86
CA LYS A 141 1.48 -12.74 -7.94
C LYS A 141 0.82 -12.62 -9.32
N ASP A 142 -0.38 -13.16 -9.47
CA ASP A 142 -1.09 -13.19 -10.75
C ASP A 142 -1.72 -11.82 -11.05
N GLU A 143 -2.43 -11.24 -10.10
CA GLU A 143 -3.09 -9.94 -10.25
C GLU A 143 -2.10 -8.79 -10.43
N GLN A 144 -0.92 -8.89 -9.81
CA GLN A 144 0.12 -7.86 -9.84
C GLN A 144 1.27 -8.18 -10.78
N TYR A 145 1.08 -9.16 -11.68
CA TYR A 145 2.15 -9.65 -12.56
C TYR A 145 2.87 -8.53 -13.34
N SER A 146 2.13 -7.61 -13.96
CA SER A 146 2.72 -6.53 -14.76
C SER A 146 3.58 -5.56 -13.92
N TYR A 147 3.19 -5.30 -12.68
CA TYR A 147 3.96 -4.45 -11.75
C TYR A 147 5.20 -5.17 -11.25
N ILE A 148 5.09 -6.46 -10.96
CA ILE A 148 6.22 -7.31 -10.57
C ILE A 148 7.27 -7.36 -11.67
N GLU A 149 6.86 -7.60 -12.91
CA GLU A 149 7.77 -7.63 -14.06
C GLU A 149 8.41 -6.25 -14.32
N ALA A 150 7.66 -5.16 -14.20
CA ALA A 150 8.21 -3.81 -14.31
C ALA A 150 9.29 -3.54 -13.25
N ALA A 151 9.06 -3.98 -12.00
CA ALA A 151 10.05 -3.87 -10.92
C ALA A 151 11.28 -4.73 -11.19
N LYS A 152 11.11 -5.99 -11.62
CA LYS A 152 12.20 -6.89 -11.97
C LYS A 152 13.05 -6.36 -13.13
N ASN A 153 12.43 -5.79 -14.15
CA ASN A 153 13.14 -5.17 -15.28
C ASN A 153 14.00 -3.98 -14.87
N LYS A 154 13.68 -3.33 -13.74
CA LYS A 154 14.53 -2.30 -13.12
C LYS A 154 15.63 -2.88 -12.22
N GLY A 155 15.72 -4.20 -12.10
CA GLY A 155 16.66 -4.89 -11.21
C GLY A 155 16.23 -4.91 -9.74
N TYR A 156 14.95 -4.70 -9.45
CA TYR A 156 14.39 -4.77 -8.11
C TYR A 156 13.94 -6.18 -7.77
N ASN A 157 14.09 -6.57 -6.51
CA ASN A 157 13.51 -7.78 -5.97
C ASN A 157 12.16 -7.46 -5.31
N VAL A 158 11.19 -8.37 -5.44
CA VAL A 158 9.83 -8.19 -4.93
C VAL A 158 9.47 -9.36 -4.02
N LEU A 159 9.11 -9.05 -2.78
CA LEU A 159 8.62 -10.03 -1.81
C LEU A 159 7.19 -10.46 -2.14
N LEU A 160 6.81 -11.67 -1.76
CA LEU A 160 5.43 -12.16 -1.79
C LEU A 160 4.86 -12.16 -0.36
N MET A 161 3.93 -11.23 -0.11
CA MET A 161 3.33 -10.98 1.19
C MET A 161 1.79 -10.93 1.08
N GLY A 162 1.17 -12.10 0.82
CA GLY A 162 -0.29 -12.24 0.67
C GLY A 162 -0.96 -12.99 1.83
N GLY A 163 -0.24 -13.25 2.92
CA GLY A 163 -0.77 -13.95 4.09
C GLY A 163 -1.58 -13.03 5.02
N GLN A 164 -2.48 -13.64 5.80
CA GLN A 164 -3.38 -12.92 6.72
C GLN A 164 -2.66 -12.03 7.76
N LEU A 165 -1.44 -12.41 8.16
CA LEU A 165 -0.65 -11.67 9.13
C LEU A 165 0.35 -10.69 8.48
N ASP A 166 0.48 -10.69 7.14
CA ASP A 166 1.55 -9.96 6.48
C ASP A 166 1.40 -8.44 6.62
N VAL A 167 0.17 -7.90 6.69
CA VAL A 167 -0.07 -6.47 6.97
C VAL A 167 0.45 -6.06 8.35
N ALA A 168 0.17 -6.88 9.37
CA ALA A 168 0.67 -6.65 10.72
C ALA A 168 2.21 -6.84 10.79
N MET A 169 2.73 -7.85 10.08
CA MET A 169 4.18 -8.08 9.97
C MET A 169 4.90 -6.88 9.32
N VAL A 170 4.38 -6.35 8.22
CA VAL A 170 4.92 -5.15 7.58
C VAL A 170 5.01 -3.99 8.58
N SER A 171 3.92 -3.70 9.29
CA SER A 171 3.88 -2.62 10.27
C SER A 171 4.87 -2.82 11.42
N MET A 172 5.02 -4.05 11.91
CA MET A 172 5.97 -4.40 12.96
C MET A 172 7.41 -4.29 12.47
N LEU A 173 7.73 -4.81 11.27
CA LEU A 173 9.07 -4.78 10.71
C LEU A 173 9.54 -3.35 10.41
N GLU A 174 8.64 -2.46 9.93
CA GLU A 174 8.96 -1.04 9.74
C GLU A 174 9.30 -0.33 11.07
N GLN A 175 8.69 -0.76 12.18
CA GLN A 175 9.05 -0.23 13.51
C GLN A 175 10.37 -0.78 14.05
N LYS A 176 10.70 -2.04 13.71
CA LYS A 176 11.91 -2.73 14.19
C LYS A 176 13.15 -2.38 13.38
N PHE A 177 12.99 -2.09 12.10
CA PHE A 177 14.09 -1.81 11.19
C PHE A 177 14.27 -0.31 11.01
N GLU A 178 15.47 0.18 11.20
CA GLU A 178 15.80 1.58 10.94
C GLU A 178 15.84 1.85 9.44
N LYS A 179 15.19 2.93 9.01
CA LYS A 179 15.18 3.41 7.62
C LYS A 179 14.73 2.35 6.62
N VAL A 180 13.75 1.53 6.99
CA VAL A 180 13.10 0.56 6.10
C VAL A 180 11.67 0.97 5.86
N ARG A 181 11.21 0.85 4.61
CA ARG A 181 9.82 1.03 4.22
C ARG A 181 9.38 -0.14 3.35
N PHE A 182 8.17 -0.60 3.57
CA PHE A 182 7.53 -1.57 2.70
C PHE A 182 6.59 -0.84 1.74
N THR A 183 6.72 -1.12 0.45
CA THR A 183 5.91 -0.48 -0.59
C THR A 183 5.37 -1.55 -1.54
N ARG A 184 4.05 -1.59 -1.73
CA ARG A 184 3.44 -2.55 -2.65
C ARG A 184 3.73 -2.12 -4.09
N VAL A 185 4.01 -3.08 -4.97
CA VAL A 185 4.47 -2.82 -6.35
C VAL A 185 3.48 -2.03 -7.21
N ASP A 186 2.19 -2.06 -6.87
CA ASP A 186 1.11 -1.33 -7.55
C ASP A 186 0.70 -0.02 -6.86
N SER A 187 1.47 0.42 -5.86
CA SER A 187 1.19 1.66 -5.15
C SER A 187 1.48 2.92 -5.96
N ASP A 188 2.39 2.83 -6.90
CA ASP A 188 2.73 3.88 -7.86
C ASP A 188 3.37 3.24 -9.11
N VAL A 189 3.66 4.05 -10.13
CA VAL A 189 4.48 3.62 -11.26
C VAL A 189 5.89 3.25 -10.79
N VAL A 190 6.51 2.29 -11.48
CA VAL A 190 7.78 1.70 -11.03
C VAL A 190 8.89 2.72 -10.78
N ASP A 191 8.91 3.82 -11.54
CA ASP A 191 9.91 4.89 -11.41
C ASP A 191 9.75 5.72 -10.12
N ASN A 192 8.58 5.72 -9.52
CA ASN A 192 8.27 6.43 -8.29
C ASN A 192 8.37 5.54 -7.04
N LEU A 193 8.39 4.21 -7.19
CA LEU A 193 8.47 3.29 -6.06
C LEU A 193 9.76 3.48 -5.26
N ILE A 194 10.87 3.77 -5.96
CA ILE A 194 12.18 4.03 -5.34
C ILE A 194 12.77 5.27 -5.99
N VAL A 195 12.62 6.41 -5.31
CA VAL A 195 13.11 7.70 -5.80
C VAL A 195 14.60 7.81 -5.50
N LYS A 196 15.45 7.65 -6.53
CA LYS A 196 16.92 7.75 -6.40
C LYS A 196 17.44 9.17 -6.54
N GLU A 197 16.77 9.97 -7.36
CA GLU A 197 17.14 11.37 -7.63
C GLU A 197 15.89 12.23 -7.74
N ASP A 198 16.02 13.52 -7.47
CA ASP A 198 14.96 14.48 -7.78
C ASP A 198 14.92 14.70 -9.28
N LYS A 199 14.16 13.85 -9.98
CA LYS A 199 13.90 14.09 -11.39
C LYS A 199 12.99 15.30 -11.52
N ALA A 200 13.41 16.30 -12.32
CA ALA A 200 12.48 17.26 -12.86
C ALA A 200 11.37 16.43 -13.55
N LYS A 201 10.15 16.50 -13.02
CA LYS A 201 9.01 15.86 -13.69
C LYS A 201 8.85 16.62 -15.00
N ASP A 202 9.09 15.96 -16.13
CA ASP A 202 8.54 16.43 -17.40
C ASP A 202 7.02 16.35 -17.27
N VAL A 203 6.46 17.44 -16.78
CA VAL A 203 5.03 17.53 -16.52
C VAL A 203 4.41 18.07 -17.79
N LEU A 204 3.51 17.31 -18.37
CA LEU A 204 2.64 17.78 -19.44
C LEU A 204 2.02 19.12 -19.00
N GLU A 205 1.87 20.08 -19.91
CA GLU A 205 1.24 21.37 -19.63
C GLU A 205 -0.11 21.16 -18.91
N ALA A 206 -0.41 22.04 -17.96
CA ALA A 206 -1.54 21.86 -17.05
C ALA A 206 -2.91 21.74 -17.78
N ASP A 207 -3.08 22.48 -18.87
CA ASP A 207 -4.27 22.42 -19.74
C ASP A 207 -4.39 21.06 -20.43
N LYS A 208 -3.30 20.50 -20.96
CA LYS A 208 -3.27 19.16 -21.56
C LYS A 208 -3.55 18.06 -20.56
N GLN A 209 -3.07 18.21 -19.32
CA GLN A 209 -3.41 17.28 -18.24
C GLN A 209 -4.89 17.32 -17.90
N GLU A 210 -5.50 18.52 -17.84
CA GLU A 210 -6.94 18.69 -17.60
C GLU A 210 -7.75 18.03 -18.72
N VAL A 211 -7.39 18.25 -19.98
CA VAL A 211 -8.03 17.65 -21.15
C VAL A 211 -8.00 16.13 -21.08
N LEU A 212 -6.83 15.52 -20.91
CA LEU A 212 -6.69 14.06 -20.76
C LEU A 212 -7.50 13.54 -19.58
N SER A 213 -7.46 14.25 -18.45
CA SER A 213 -8.22 13.84 -17.26
C SER A 213 -9.73 13.80 -17.53
N VAL A 214 -10.27 14.79 -18.23
CA VAL A 214 -11.69 14.83 -18.57
C VAL A 214 -12.05 13.74 -19.59
N ILE A 215 -11.27 13.60 -20.66
CA ILE A 215 -11.47 12.59 -21.70
C ILE A 215 -11.53 11.18 -21.08
N PHE A 216 -10.51 10.79 -20.34
CA PHE A 216 -10.45 9.44 -19.78
C PHE A 216 -11.47 9.25 -18.64
N LYS A 217 -11.66 10.25 -17.78
CA LYS A 217 -12.62 10.15 -16.66
C LYS A 217 -14.07 9.99 -17.19
N SER A 218 -14.42 10.57 -18.32
CA SER A 218 -15.74 10.44 -18.93
C SER A 218 -16.04 9.02 -19.44
N GLN A 219 -15.02 8.22 -19.72
CA GLN A 219 -15.14 6.85 -20.22
C GLN A 219 -15.02 5.79 -19.12
N LEU A 220 -14.67 6.18 -17.89
CA LEU A 220 -14.58 5.23 -16.78
C LEU A 220 -15.97 4.78 -16.31
N PRO A 221 -16.15 3.49 -16.04
CA PRO A 221 -17.39 2.99 -15.45
C PRO A 221 -17.58 3.57 -14.05
N GLN A 222 -18.83 3.88 -13.70
CA GLN A 222 -19.16 4.20 -12.31
C GLN A 222 -19.20 2.90 -11.50
N ILE A 223 -18.23 2.76 -10.61
CA ILE A 223 -18.14 1.61 -9.71
C ILE A 223 -18.49 2.10 -8.29
N GLU A 224 -19.42 1.42 -7.65
CA GLU A 224 -19.84 1.78 -6.29
C GLU A 224 -18.64 1.79 -5.33
N LYS A 225 -18.55 2.83 -4.51
CA LYS A 225 -17.45 3.04 -3.56
C LYS A 225 -16.04 3.02 -4.18
N THR A 226 -15.92 3.46 -5.41
CA THR A 226 -14.62 3.57 -6.09
C THR A 226 -14.49 4.92 -6.76
N GLU A 227 -13.36 5.59 -6.56
CA GLU A 227 -13.03 6.86 -7.18
C GLU A 227 -11.71 6.76 -7.94
N PHE A 228 -11.67 7.33 -9.14
CA PHE A 228 -10.48 7.40 -9.97
C PHE A 228 -9.96 8.83 -10.07
N ASN A 229 -8.70 9.02 -9.72
CA ASN A 229 -7.95 10.22 -10.01
C ASN A 229 -7.14 9.98 -11.28
N VAL A 230 -7.39 10.76 -12.34
CA VAL A 230 -6.68 10.61 -13.62
C VAL A 230 -5.55 11.61 -13.67
N MET A 231 -4.34 11.12 -13.95
CA MET A 231 -3.13 11.95 -14.05
C MET A 231 -2.26 11.48 -15.21
N ALA A 232 -1.52 12.40 -15.83
CA ALA A 232 -0.55 12.06 -16.87
C ALA A 232 0.88 12.16 -16.33
N GLN A 233 1.73 11.20 -16.71
CA GLN A 233 3.16 11.16 -16.36
C GLN A 233 3.98 10.71 -17.56
N ALA A 234 5.19 11.23 -17.70
CA ALA A 234 6.16 10.77 -18.70
C ALA A 234 6.80 9.47 -18.18
N LEU A 235 6.50 8.33 -18.82
CA LEU A 235 6.97 7.00 -18.41
C LEU A 235 7.87 6.34 -19.45
N GLY A 236 8.16 7.05 -20.57
CA GLY A 236 8.88 6.53 -21.72
C GLY A 236 7.97 5.81 -22.72
N GLU A 237 8.40 5.80 -23.97
CA GLU A 237 7.58 5.33 -25.12
C GLU A 237 7.20 3.84 -25.06
N ASN A 238 8.02 3.03 -24.38
CA ASN A 238 7.83 1.58 -24.30
C ASN A 238 7.03 1.13 -23.05
N ALA A 239 6.71 2.03 -22.15
CA ALA A 239 5.87 1.71 -21.00
C ALA A 239 4.39 1.64 -21.41
N SER A 240 3.57 0.97 -20.60
CA SER A 240 2.12 0.84 -20.86
C SER A 240 1.46 2.19 -21.03
N PRO A 241 0.48 2.33 -21.95
CA PRO A 241 -0.22 3.60 -22.18
C PRO A 241 -1.02 4.06 -20.95
N VAL A 242 -1.55 3.11 -20.19
CA VAL A 242 -2.37 3.36 -19.00
C VAL A 242 -1.97 2.37 -17.91
N MET A 243 -1.89 2.85 -16.68
CA MET A 243 -1.67 2.04 -15.48
C MET A 243 -2.64 2.46 -14.38
N ILE A 244 -3.10 1.51 -13.58
CA ILE A 244 -3.93 1.78 -12.40
C ILE A 244 -3.07 1.57 -11.16
N THR A 245 -2.93 2.59 -10.32
CA THR A 245 -2.18 2.48 -9.06
C THR A 245 -3.06 2.82 -7.86
N GLN A 246 -2.71 2.30 -6.69
CA GLN A 246 -3.45 2.56 -5.45
C GLN A 246 -2.50 3.03 -4.35
N SER A 247 -2.69 4.26 -3.86
CA SER A 247 -1.85 4.83 -2.81
C SER A 247 -1.65 3.87 -1.63
N GLU A 248 -0.39 3.60 -1.29
CA GLU A 248 0.01 2.75 -0.16
C GLU A 248 -0.65 3.21 1.15
N TYR A 249 -0.63 4.51 1.41
CA TYR A 249 -1.18 5.08 2.64
C TYR A 249 -2.69 4.83 2.76
N MET A 250 -3.48 5.15 1.74
CA MET A 250 -4.94 5.00 1.78
C MET A 250 -5.34 3.53 1.90
N ARG A 251 -4.64 2.66 1.17
CA ARG A 251 -4.87 1.23 1.23
C ARG A 251 -4.60 0.65 2.63
N ARG A 252 -3.45 0.98 3.22
CA ARG A 252 -3.10 0.51 4.57
C ARG A 252 -4.06 1.01 5.63
N MET A 253 -4.49 2.27 5.54
CA MET A 253 -5.49 2.83 6.47
C MET A 253 -6.80 2.05 6.39
N LYS A 254 -7.23 1.66 5.20
CA LYS A 254 -8.45 0.88 4.98
C LYS A 254 -8.29 -0.57 5.48
N GLU A 255 -7.17 -1.21 5.21
CA GLU A 255 -6.86 -2.55 5.72
C GLU A 255 -6.82 -2.59 7.26
N MET A 256 -6.20 -1.58 7.89
CA MET A 256 -6.18 -1.47 9.35
C MET A 256 -7.57 -1.22 9.95
N ALA A 257 -8.42 -0.46 9.26
CA ALA A 257 -9.80 -0.21 9.69
C ALA A 257 -10.64 -1.50 9.80
N ASN A 258 -10.35 -2.50 8.96
CA ASN A 258 -11.01 -3.79 9.02
C ASN A 258 -10.57 -4.65 10.22
N ILE A 259 -9.41 -4.34 10.80
CA ILE A 259 -8.84 -5.09 11.94
C ILE A 259 -9.12 -4.39 13.28
N GLN A 260 -9.18 -3.05 13.29
CA GLN A 260 -9.34 -2.25 14.49
C GLN A 260 -10.70 -1.54 14.53
N ALA A 261 -11.57 -1.95 15.45
CA ALA A 261 -12.92 -1.41 15.60
C ALA A 261 -13.01 0.13 15.77
N GLY A 262 -11.93 0.79 16.20
CA GLY A 262 -11.87 2.25 16.36
C GLY A 262 -11.63 3.05 15.08
N MET A 263 -11.35 2.39 13.95
CA MET A 263 -11.01 3.01 12.67
C MET A 263 -12.06 2.77 11.58
N SER A 264 -13.29 2.39 11.94
CA SER A 264 -14.38 2.03 11.01
C SER A 264 -14.66 3.10 9.94
N PHE A 265 -14.44 4.38 10.26
CA PHE A 265 -14.61 5.48 9.31
C PHE A 265 -13.79 5.30 8.02
N TYR A 266 -12.53 4.84 8.13
CA TYR A 266 -11.69 4.59 6.96
C TYR A 266 -12.16 3.39 6.13
N GLY A 267 -12.80 2.39 6.76
CA GLY A 267 -13.40 1.25 6.08
C GLY A 267 -14.58 1.60 5.18
N GLU A 268 -15.28 2.70 5.48
CA GLU A 268 -16.43 3.19 4.70
C GLU A 268 -16.03 4.14 3.56
N MET A 269 -14.79 4.65 3.55
CA MET A 269 -14.31 5.53 2.48
C MET A 269 -14.24 4.79 1.14
N PRO A 270 -14.46 5.50 0.01
CA PRO A 270 -14.29 4.89 -1.31
C PRO A 270 -12.85 4.42 -1.51
N ASP A 271 -12.67 3.41 -2.34
CA ASP A 271 -11.36 3.01 -2.85
C ASP A 271 -10.86 4.06 -3.83
N MET A 272 -9.71 4.64 -3.52
CA MET A 272 -9.07 5.66 -4.35
C MET A 272 -8.01 5.02 -5.23
N PHE A 273 -8.22 5.08 -6.54
CA PHE A 273 -7.23 4.63 -7.53
C PHE A 273 -6.72 5.81 -8.35
N ASN A 274 -5.47 5.73 -8.79
CA ASN A 274 -4.93 6.62 -9.78
C ASN A 274 -4.93 5.90 -11.14
N LEU A 275 -5.55 6.50 -12.14
CA LEU A 275 -5.38 6.13 -13.53
C LEU A 275 -4.23 6.97 -14.08
N VAL A 276 -3.07 6.35 -14.24
CA VAL A 276 -1.87 7.03 -14.72
C VAL A 276 -1.77 6.82 -16.22
N LEU A 277 -1.84 7.93 -16.96
CA LEU A 277 -1.68 7.96 -18.41
C LEU A 277 -0.23 8.24 -18.77
N ASN A 278 0.34 7.44 -19.64
CA ASN A 278 1.71 7.65 -20.10
C ASN A 278 1.76 8.70 -21.21
N ALA A 279 2.14 9.92 -20.88
CA ALA A 279 2.24 11.04 -21.81
C ALA A 279 3.22 10.81 -22.97
N ASP A 280 4.18 9.90 -22.81
CA ASP A 280 5.15 9.56 -23.88
C ASP A 280 4.62 8.52 -24.85
N HIS A 281 3.59 7.76 -24.46
CA HIS A 281 3.08 6.68 -25.26
C HIS A 281 2.38 7.20 -26.52
N LYS A 282 2.62 6.53 -27.66
CA LYS A 282 2.08 6.92 -28.96
C LYS A 282 0.56 7.14 -28.97
N LEU A 283 -0.19 6.23 -28.36
CA LEU A 283 -1.67 6.34 -28.29
C LEU A 283 -2.13 7.59 -27.54
N VAL A 284 -1.49 7.95 -26.43
CA VAL A 284 -1.86 9.14 -25.64
C VAL A 284 -1.51 10.42 -26.42
N LYS A 285 -0.36 10.44 -27.11
CA LYS A 285 0.03 11.55 -28.00
C LYS A 285 -0.94 11.68 -29.18
N GLU A 286 -1.41 10.59 -29.76
CA GLU A 286 -2.40 10.59 -30.85
C GLU A 286 -3.74 11.19 -30.38
N ILE A 287 -4.24 10.82 -29.18
CA ILE A 287 -5.46 11.38 -28.59
C ILE A 287 -5.35 12.90 -28.44
N LEU A 288 -4.22 13.39 -27.89
CA LEU A 288 -3.99 14.83 -27.76
C LEU A 288 -3.92 15.54 -29.11
N ALA A 289 -3.23 14.94 -30.10
CA ALA A 289 -3.09 15.51 -31.43
C ALA A 289 -4.43 15.56 -32.19
N ASP A 290 -5.32 14.61 -31.97
CA ASP A 290 -6.65 14.60 -32.57
C ASP A 290 -7.59 15.57 -31.86
N GLU A 291 -7.51 15.65 -30.53
CA GLU A 291 -8.25 16.66 -29.75
C GLU A 291 -7.86 18.07 -30.20
N ASP A 292 -6.57 18.34 -30.38
CA ASP A 292 -6.05 19.64 -30.88
C ASP A 292 -6.60 20.03 -32.26
N LYS A 293 -7.11 19.10 -33.06
CA LYS A 293 -7.74 19.38 -34.37
C LYS A 293 -9.24 19.55 -34.25
N GLU A 294 -9.91 18.74 -33.45
CA GLU A 294 -11.36 18.64 -33.44
C GLU A 294 -12.04 19.59 -32.43
N CYS A 295 -11.46 19.79 -31.25
CA CYS A 295 -12.09 20.51 -30.16
C CYS A 295 -11.88 22.02 -30.13
N PRO A 296 -10.77 22.61 -30.64
CA PRO A 296 -10.48 24.05 -30.41
C PRO A 296 -11.56 25.03 -30.89
N ALA A 297 -12.18 24.73 -32.01
CA ALA A 297 -13.23 25.64 -32.55
C ALA A 297 -14.47 25.73 -31.62
N ALA A 298 -14.83 24.64 -30.96
CA ALA A 298 -15.94 24.58 -30.02
C ALA A 298 -15.55 25.07 -28.62
N VAL A 299 -14.31 24.85 -28.20
CA VAL A 299 -13.79 25.22 -26.88
C VAL A 299 -13.45 26.71 -26.78
N ALA A 300 -12.87 27.30 -27.83
CA ALA A 300 -12.37 28.69 -27.80
C ALA A 300 -13.40 29.75 -27.31
N PRO A 301 -14.68 29.75 -27.73
CA PRO A 301 -15.64 30.74 -27.23
C PRO A 301 -15.93 30.55 -25.74
N ILE A 302 -15.98 29.30 -25.24
CA ILE A 302 -16.20 29.00 -23.82
C ILE A 302 -14.98 29.41 -22.99
N GLN A 303 -13.79 29.12 -23.48
CA GLN A 303 -12.54 29.50 -22.81
C GLN A 303 -12.42 31.01 -22.66
N LYS A 304 -12.74 31.76 -23.72
CA LYS A 304 -12.74 33.22 -23.65
C LYS A 304 -13.71 33.74 -22.58
N GLU A 305 -14.93 33.19 -22.52
CA GLU A 305 -15.90 33.60 -21.50
C GLU A 305 -15.43 33.22 -20.08
N MET A 306 -14.78 32.08 -19.91
CA MET A 306 -14.14 31.68 -18.64
C MET A 306 -13.03 32.65 -18.22
N ASP A 307 -12.21 33.10 -19.16
CA ASP A 307 -11.12 34.05 -18.90
C ASP A 307 -11.66 35.42 -18.46
N ASP A 308 -12.73 35.89 -19.12
CA ASP A 308 -13.43 37.14 -18.75
C ASP A 308 -14.03 37.06 -17.33
N VAL A 309 -14.71 35.94 -17.02
CA VAL A 309 -15.28 35.66 -15.69
C VAL A 309 -14.18 35.59 -14.64
N ASN A 310 -13.08 34.89 -14.92
CA ASN A 310 -11.96 34.75 -14.00
C ASN A 310 -11.25 36.09 -13.74
N THR A 311 -11.08 36.91 -14.75
CA THR A 311 -10.50 38.25 -14.63
C THR A 311 -11.35 39.11 -13.67
N ARG A 312 -12.65 39.13 -13.87
CA ARG A 312 -13.60 39.90 -13.03
C ARG A 312 -13.59 39.36 -11.57
N ARG A 313 -13.61 38.06 -11.43
CA ARG A 313 -13.54 37.40 -10.11
C ARG A 313 -12.26 37.78 -9.35
N ASN A 314 -11.11 37.76 -10.02
CA ASN A 314 -9.83 38.10 -9.42
C ASN A 314 -9.75 39.59 -9.04
N GLU A 315 -10.30 40.49 -9.82
CA GLU A 315 -10.41 41.90 -9.46
C GLU A 315 -11.20 42.13 -8.17
N LEU A 316 -12.34 41.42 -8.03
CA LEU A 316 -13.17 41.51 -6.83
C LEU A 316 -12.49 40.93 -5.62
N LYS A 317 -11.87 39.74 -5.77
CA LYS A 317 -11.10 39.11 -4.69
C LYS A 317 -9.93 39.98 -4.21
N LYS A 318 -9.20 40.64 -5.13
CA LYS A 318 -8.15 41.60 -4.78
C LYS A 318 -8.68 42.79 -4.02
N LYS A 319 -9.86 43.31 -4.34
CA LYS A 319 -10.52 44.42 -3.61
C LYS A 319 -10.94 44.00 -2.18
N GLN A 320 -11.19 42.74 -1.97
CA GLN A 320 -11.60 42.16 -0.69
C GLN A 320 -10.41 41.73 0.17
N GLU A 321 -9.24 41.61 -0.42
CA GLU A 321 -8.01 41.16 0.28
C GLU A 321 -7.68 42.08 1.46
N GLY A 322 -7.47 41.50 2.65
CA GLY A 322 -7.20 42.24 3.88
C GLY A 322 -8.41 42.84 4.59
N LYS A 323 -9.63 42.75 4.03
CA LYS A 323 -10.88 43.20 4.69
C LYS A 323 -11.46 42.05 5.53
N LYS A 324 -12.12 42.39 6.63
CA LYS A 324 -12.94 41.43 7.38
C LYS A 324 -14.21 41.14 6.59
N ASP A 325 -14.76 39.95 6.78
CA ASP A 325 -15.98 39.53 6.07
C ASP A 325 -17.16 40.48 6.29
N GLU A 326 -17.24 41.12 7.47
CA GLU A 326 -18.23 42.10 7.85
C GLU A 326 -18.10 43.41 7.06
N ASP A 327 -16.90 43.75 6.60
CA ASP A 327 -16.56 45.01 5.88
C ASP A 327 -16.75 44.88 4.35
N ILE A 328 -17.07 43.70 3.85
CA ILE A 328 -17.26 43.45 2.43
C ILE A 328 -18.76 43.67 2.09
N PRO A 329 -19.08 44.59 1.15
CA PRO A 329 -20.46 44.82 0.75
C PRO A 329 -21.17 43.57 0.27
N THR A 330 -22.39 43.33 0.72
CA THR A 330 -23.22 42.18 0.34
C THR A 330 -23.34 42.05 -1.19
N ALA A 331 -23.41 43.16 -1.91
CA ALA A 331 -23.45 43.17 -3.37
C ALA A 331 -22.19 42.58 -4.00
N GLU A 332 -20.99 42.89 -3.46
CA GLU A 332 -19.73 42.33 -3.96
C GLU A 332 -19.58 40.82 -3.64
N LYS A 333 -20.08 40.38 -2.45
CA LYS A 333 -20.13 38.95 -2.12
C LYS A 333 -21.04 38.18 -3.07
N ASN A 334 -22.22 38.74 -3.35
CA ASN A 334 -23.17 38.12 -4.29
C ASN A 334 -22.60 38.06 -5.70
N GLU A 335 -21.94 39.13 -6.17
CA GLU A 335 -21.28 39.15 -7.49
C GLU A 335 -20.19 38.07 -7.59
N VAL A 336 -19.34 37.86 -6.55
CA VAL A 336 -18.33 36.79 -6.52
C VAL A 336 -19.01 35.42 -6.58
N ASN A 337 -20.06 35.20 -5.81
CA ASN A 337 -20.78 33.92 -5.80
C ASN A 337 -21.44 33.63 -7.17
N ASP A 338 -21.99 34.66 -7.84
CA ASP A 338 -22.59 34.49 -9.16
C ASP A 338 -21.52 34.22 -10.23
N LEU A 339 -20.36 34.86 -10.13
CA LEU A 339 -19.22 34.59 -11.00
C LEU A 339 -18.63 33.18 -10.76
N ASP A 340 -18.54 32.71 -9.51
CA ASP A 340 -18.10 31.35 -9.20
C ASP A 340 -19.07 30.33 -9.81
N LYS A 341 -20.38 30.50 -9.68
CA LYS A 341 -21.38 29.62 -10.32
C LYS A 341 -21.27 29.64 -11.85
N LYS A 342 -21.12 30.83 -12.43
CA LYS A 342 -20.97 30.96 -13.89
C LYS A 342 -19.72 30.29 -14.40
N TRP A 343 -18.61 30.40 -13.66
CA TRP A 343 -17.36 29.75 -13.99
C TRP A 343 -17.49 28.20 -13.94
N GLU A 344 -18.16 27.66 -12.93
CA GLU A 344 -18.45 26.23 -12.84
C GLU A 344 -19.34 25.72 -13.98
N ASP A 345 -20.36 26.49 -14.36
CA ASP A 345 -21.24 26.16 -15.50
C ASP A 345 -20.43 26.11 -16.82
N LEU A 346 -19.60 27.12 -17.06
CA LEU A 346 -18.73 27.16 -18.23
C LEU A 346 -17.72 26.02 -18.24
N LYS A 347 -17.15 25.70 -17.11
CA LYS A 347 -16.23 24.54 -16.94
C LYS A 347 -16.95 23.24 -17.27
N ASN A 348 -18.14 23.04 -16.75
CA ASN A 348 -18.95 21.85 -17.04
C ASN A 348 -19.30 21.74 -18.54
N ARG A 349 -19.63 22.87 -19.18
CA ARG A 349 -19.87 22.90 -20.64
C ARG A 349 -18.62 22.56 -21.43
N LYS A 350 -17.46 23.13 -21.06
CA LYS A 350 -16.15 22.79 -21.68
C LYS A 350 -15.85 21.32 -21.52
N ASN A 351 -16.01 20.77 -20.31
CA ASN A 351 -15.78 19.36 -20.02
C ASN A 351 -16.74 18.44 -20.79
N GLY A 352 -17.98 18.89 -21.01
CA GLY A 352 -18.96 18.19 -21.83
C GLY A 352 -18.50 18.01 -23.28
N LEU A 353 -17.85 19.02 -23.86
CA LEU A 353 -17.30 18.91 -25.23
C LEU A 353 -16.19 17.84 -25.32
N PHE A 354 -15.31 17.76 -24.33
CA PHE A 354 -14.26 16.72 -24.29
C PHE A 354 -14.86 15.32 -24.05
N ALA A 355 -15.90 15.22 -23.23
CA ALA A 355 -16.60 13.95 -23.02
C ALA A 355 -17.33 13.47 -24.29
N ASP A 356 -17.95 14.38 -25.03
CA ASP A 356 -18.60 14.09 -26.31
C ASP A 356 -17.56 13.65 -27.37
N TYR A 357 -16.41 14.32 -27.43
CA TYR A 357 -15.28 13.94 -28.27
C TYR A 357 -14.84 12.52 -27.94
N ALA A 358 -14.61 12.19 -26.68
CA ALA A 358 -14.19 10.87 -26.24
C ALA A 358 -15.18 9.77 -26.64
N ALA A 359 -16.48 10.04 -26.46
CA ALA A 359 -17.54 9.09 -26.82
C ALA A 359 -17.64 8.83 -28.33
N GLN A 360 -17.37 9.86 -29.16
CA GLN A 360 -17.42 9.76 -30.63
C GLN A 360 -16.21 9.05 -31.21
N ASN A 361 -15.03 9.26 -30.62
CA ASN A 361 -13.75 8.75 -31.11
C ASN A 361 -13.33 7.41 -30.48
N LYS A 362 -14.15 6.78 -29.64
CA LYS A 362 -13.89 5.48 -29.00
C LYS A 362 -12.54 5.44 -28.26
N VAL A 363 -12.23 6.52 -27.53
CA VAL A 363 -11.05 6.61 -26.67
C VAL A 363 -11.09 5.57 -25.54
#